data_682e6d0e900d17f3e4a4c5431894f715
#
_entry.id   682e6d0e900d17f3e4a4c5431894f715
#
_cell.length_a   1.000
_cell.length_b   1.000
_cell.length_c   1.000
_cell.angle_alpha   90.00
_cell.angle_beta   90.00
_cell.angle_gamma   90.00
#
_symmetry.space_group_name_H-M   'P 1'
#
loop_
_entity.id
_entity.type
_entity.pdbx_description
1 polymer ?
#
loop_
_entity_poly.entity_id
_entity_poly.type
_entity_poly.pdbx_seq_one_letter_code
_entity_poly.pdbx_strand_id
1 'polypeptide(L)'
;MAYRGRYIPTYPKKYKGDPSNIIYRSLWERKFMVYCDRNDSILEWGSEEFFIPYRSPLDGKIHRYFPDFYVKVKTKQNTIKKWVVEVKPKAQTRPPRTPKRKTKKYITEVRNYAINDAKWKNAIEYCNDRNMEFIIITEDELGI
;
A
#
# COMPACT_ATOMS: atom_id res chain seq x y z
N MET A 1 -5.56 13.43 9.52
CA MET A 1 -4.26 14.09 9.65
C MET A 1 -3.15 13.04 9.62
N ALA A 2 -2.15 13.25 8.79
CA ALA A 2 -1.03 12.33 8.70
C ALA A 2 -0.02 12.60 9.82
N TYR A 3 0.40 11.54 10.51
CA TYR A 3 1.43 11.60 11.55
C TYR A 3 2.65 10.85 11.04
N ARG A 4 3.64 11.62 10.63
CA ARG A 4 4.89 11.06 10.12
C ARG A 4 5.86 10.78 11.27
N GLY A 5 6.53 9.62 11.22
CA GLY A 5 7.53 9.26 12.20
C GLY A 5 8.40 8.10 11.76
N ARG A 6 9.38 7.78 12.60
CA ARG A 6 10.25 6.64 12.38
C ARG A 6 9.74 5.44 13.17
N TYR A 7 9.62 4.30 12.53
CA TYR A 7 9.27 3.06 13.19
C TYR A 7 10.55 2.30 13.57
N ILE A 8 10.66 1.92 14.84
CA ILE A 8 11.77 1.11 15.33
C ILE A 8 11.26 -0.32 15.50
N PRO A 9 11.72 -1.28 14.69
CA PRO A 9 11.19 -2.64 14.76
C PRO A 9 11.67 -3.37 16.00
N THR A 10 10.78 -4.21 16.55
CA THR A 10 11.13 -5.15 17.62
C THR A 10 11.97 -6.29 17.05
N TYR A 11 11.69 -6.70 15.81
CA TYR A 11 12.40 -7.78 15.13
C TYR A 11 13.03 -7.28 13.83
N PRO A 12 14.15 -6.54 13.92
CA PRO A 12 14.74 -5.89 12.73
C PRO A 12 15.18 -6.86 11.64
N LYS A 13 15.47 -8.11 11.97
CA LYS A 13 15.88 -9.11 10.98
C LYS A 13 14.75 -9.50 10.00
N LYS A 14 13.50 -9.26 10.36
CA LYS A 14 12.35 -9.50 9.48
C LYS A 14 12.22 -8.43 8.40
N TYR A 15 12.78 -7.24 8.64
CA TYR A 15 12.61 -6.13 7.73
C TYR A 15 13.51 -6.28 6.50
N LYS A 16 12.90 -6.21 5.33
CA LYS A 16 13.61 -6.25 4.05
C LYS A 16 13.95 -4.82 3.64
N GLY A 17 15.16 -4.39 3.93
CA GLY A 17 15.65 -3.05 3.70
C GLY A 17 16.46 -2.59 4.90
N ASP A 18 16.62 -1.28 5.05
CA ASP A 18 17.35 -0.69 6.18
C ASP A 18 16.42 -0.54 7.39
N PRO A 19 16.56 -1.39 8.43
CA PRO A 19 15.67 -1.33 9.59
C PRO A 19 15.86 -0.09 10.44
N SER A 20 16.91 0.68 10.22
CA SER A 20 17.13 1.95 10.92
C SER A 20 16.44 3.13 10.25
N ASN A 21 15.84 2.93 9.09
CA ASN A 21 15.23 3.99 8.30
C ASN A 21 13.83 3.61 7.79
N ILE A 22 12.95 3.23 8.70
CA ILE A 22 11.56 2.90 8.39
C ILE A 22 10.68 4.08 8.76
N ILE A 23 10.03 4.69 7.76
CA ILE A 23 9.22 5.89 7.95
C ILE A 23 7.75 5.54 7.72
N TYR A 24 6.90 5.80 8.71
CA TYR A 24 5.46 5.78 8.50
C TYR A 24 4.97 7.21 8.23
N ARG A 25 4.00 7.33 7.32
CA ARG A 25 3.41 8.62 6.93
C ARG A 25 2.02 8.83 7.49
N SER A 26 1.47 7.81 8.15
CA SER A 26 0.20 7.87 8.83
C SER A 26 0.18 6.86 9.97
N LEU A 27 -0.76 7.04 10.91
CA LEU A 27 -0.94 6.09 12.00
C LEU A 27 -1.49 4.74 11.49
N TRP A 28 -2.19 4.74 10.38
CA TRP A 28 -2.67 3.50 9.75
C TRP A 28 -1.49 2.66 9.23
N GLU A 29 -0.53 3.31 8.58
CA GLU A 29 0.69 2.63 8.14
C GLU A 29 1.47 2.09 9.34
N ARG A 30 1.61 2.91 10.40
CA ARG A 30 2.28 2.45 11.62
C ARG A 30 1.61 1.23 12.23
N LYS A 31 0.28 1.22 12.26
CA LYS A 31 -0.48 0.07 12.78
C LYS A 31 -0.19 -1.20 11.97
N PHE A 32 -0.11 -1.09 10.66
CA PHE A 32 0.24 -2.22 9.80
C PHE A 32 1.69 -2.66 10.02
N MET A 33 2.62 -1.72 10.21
CA MET A 33 4.02 -2.03 10.53
C MET A 33 4.15 -2.84 11.82
N VAL A 34 3.43 -2.45 12.87
CA VAL A 34 3.39 -3.19 14.13
C VAL A 34 2.89 -4.61 13.90
N TYR A 35 1.83 -4.76 13.11
CA TYR A 35 1.29 -6.07 12.77
C TYR A 35 2.34 -6.94 12.05
N CYS A 36 3.00 -6.41 11.04
CA CYS A 36 4.03 -7.14 10.30
C CYS A 36 5.20 -7.54 11.19
N ASP A 37 5.64 -6.62 12.03
CA ASP A 37 6.81 -6.82 12.90
C ASP A 37 6.55 -7.91 13.94
N ARG A 38 5.36 -7.92 14.55
CA ARG A 38 5.04 -8.77 15.71
C ARG A 38 4.33 -10.06 15.38
N ASN A 39 3.82 -10.24 14.17
CA ASN A 39 3.11 -11.44 13.78
C ASN A 39 4.08 -12.50 13.28
N ASP A 40 4.12 -13.65 13.95
CA ASP A 40 5.04 -14.74 13.60
C ASP A 40 4.79 -15.34 12.21
N SER A 41 3.57 -15.21 11.68
CA SER A 41 3.25 -15.67 10.32
C SER A 41 3.87 -14.78 9.24
N ILE A 42 4.22 -13.55 9.59
CA ILE A 42 4.93 -12.64 8.68
C ILE A 42 6.42 -12.95 8.76
N LEU A 43 6.97 -13.49 7.69
CA LEU A 43 8.37 -13.90 7.65
C LEU A 43 9.30 -12.73 7.31
N GLU A 44 8.80 -11.80 6.48
CA GLU A 44 9.58 -10.69 5.94
C GLU A 44 8.63 -9.59 5.53
N TRP A 45 9.03 -8.34 5.68
CA TRP A 45 8.23 -7.19 5.23
C TRP A 45 9.12 -6.00 4.91
N GLY A 46 8.63 -5.09 4.07
CA GLY A 46 9.33 -3.87 3.70
C GLY A 46 8.33 -2.75 3.44
N SER A 47 8.76 -1.51 3.62
CA SER A 47 7.98 -0.30 3.42
C SER A 47 8.60 0.54 2.31
N GLU A 48 7.88 0.71 1.21
CA GLU A 48 8.28 1.53 0.05
C GLU A 48 9.68 1.18 -0.49
N GLU A 49 10.04 -0.10 -0.47
CA GLU A 49 11.39 -0.56 -0.86
C GLU A 49 11.54 -0.83 -2.36
N PHE A 50 10.45 -0.80 -3.14
CA PHE A 50 10.48 -1.02 -4.57
C PHE A 50 9.40 -0.20 -5.26
N PHE A 51 9.47 -0.09 -6.59
CA PHE A 51 8.46 0.64 -7.36
C PHE A 51 7.94 -0.18 -8.53
N ILE A 52 6.72 0.17 -8.97
CA ILE A 52 6.06 -0.40 -10.13
C ILE A 52 5.84 0.72 -11.14
N PRO A 53 6.37 0.61 -12.37
CA PRO A 53 6.10 1.62 -13.38
C PRO A 53 4.62 1.59 -13.79
N TYR A 54 4.04 2.76 -13.98
CA TYR A 54 2.68 2.86 -14.52
C TYR A 54 2.57 4.10 -15.41
N ARG A 55 1.65 4.06 -16.38
CA ARG A 55 1.38 5.23 -17.22
C ARG A 55 0.28 6.05 -16.60
N SER A 56 0.58 7.31 -16.26
CA SER A 56 -0.40 8.22 -15.68
C SER A 56 -1.45 8.60 -16.72
N PRO A 57 -2.75 8.51 -16.38
CA PRO A 57 -3.82 8.96 -17.29
C PRO A 57 -3.90 10.48 -17.40
N LEU A 58 -3.20 11.23 -16.53
CA LEU A 58 -3.24 12.70 -16.56
C LEU A 58 -2.27 13.31 -17.57
N ASP A 59 -1.09 12.72 -17.74
CA ASP A 59 -0.05 13.26 -18.64
C ASP A 59 0.44 12.25 -19.68
N GLY A 60 -0.01 11.01 -19.61
CA GLY A 60 0.40 9.94 -20.52
C GLY A 60 1.83 9.46 -20.34
N LYS A 61 2.53 9.91 -19.31
CA LYS A 61 3.92 9.56 -19.05
C LYS A 61 4.05 8.40 -18.07
N ILE A 62 5.20 7.73 -18.10
CA ILE A 62 5.51 6.68 -17.14
C ILE A 62 5.97 7.30 -15.83
N HIS A 63 5.34 6.92 -14.75
CA HIS A 63 5.66 7.33 -13.38
C HIS A 63 6.02 6.12 -12.54
N ARG A 64 6.58 6.36 -11.35
CA ARG A 64 6.91 5.32 -10.38
C ARG A 64 5.84 5.26 -9.31
N TYR A 65 5.26 4.07 -9.12
CA TYR A 65 4.36 3.80 -8.01
C TYR A 65 5.12 3.02 -6.94
N PHE A 66 5.27 3.60 -5.75
CA PHE A 66 5.86 2.93 -4.60
C PHE A 66 4.72 2.39 -3.74
N PRO A 67 4.43 1.07 -3.80
CA PRO A 67 3.44 0.49 -2.89
C PRO A 67 3.85 0.67 -1.43
N ASP A 68 2.87 0.76 -0.54
CA ASP A 68 3.14 1.01 0.87
C ASP A 68 3.98 -0.11 1.49
N PHE A 69 3.66 -1.38 1.19
CA PHE A 69 4.35 -2.50 1.81
C PHE A 69 4.53 -3.70 0.87
N TYR A 70 5.58 -4.45 1.15
CA TYR A 70 5.80 -5.79 0.68
C TYR A 70 5.77 -6.73 1.89
N VAL A 71 5.10 -7.88 1.77
CA VAL A 71 4.94 -8.82 2.87
C VAL A 71 5.11 -10.25 2.35
N LYS A 72 5.93 -11.02 3.07
CA LYS A 72 6.08 -12.47 2.85
C LYS A 72 5.46 -13.19 4.04
N VAL A 73 4.44 -13.99 3.78
CA VAL A 73 3.62 -14.59 4.83
C VAL A 73 3.60 -16.11 4.70
N LYS A 74 3.61 -16.79 5.85
CA LYS A 74 3.41 -18.23 5.94
C LYS A 74 1.93 -18.48 6.25
N THR A 75 1.26 -19.20 5.36
CA THR A 75 -0.17 -19.49 5.51
C THR A 75 -0.42 -20.63 6.50
N LYS A 76 -1.69 -20.82 6.87
CA LYS A 76 -2.10 -21.94 7.75
C LYS A 76 -1.79 -23.31 7.12
N GLN A 77 -1.77 -23.39 5.79
CA GLN A 77 -1.42 -24.61 5.07
C GLN A 77 0.09 -24.83 4.94
N ASN A 78 0.88 -24.03 5.64
CA ASN A 78 2.34 -24.09 5.64
C ASN A 78 2.96 -23.75 4.26
N THR A 79 2.24 -22.96 3.46
CA THR A 79 2.74 -22.43 2.18
C THR A 79 3.19 -20.98 2.36
N ILE A 80 4.03 -20.49 1.45
CA ILE A 80 4.53 -19.12 1.48
C ILE A 80 3.84 -18.31 0.40
N LYS A 81 3.29 -17.16 0.79
CA LYS A 81 2.70 -16.18 -0.13
C LYS A 81 3.41 -14.85 0.01
N LYS A 82 3.42 -14.09 -1.09
CA LYS A 82 3.98 -12.74 -1.13
C LYS A 82 2.89 -11.77 -1.51
N TRP A 83 2.75 -10.71 -0.73
CA TRP A 83 1.75 -9.66 -0.94
C TRP A 83 2.42 -8.32 -1.16
N VAL A 84 1.87 -7.57 -2.11
CA VAL A 84 2.13 -6.14 -2.27
C VAL A 84 0.90 -5.43 -1.70
N VAL A 85 1.10 -4.57 -0.71
CA VAL A 85 0.01 -4.00 0.09
C VAL A 85 -0.04 -2.49 -0.05
N GLU A 86 -1.24 -1.99 -0.27
CA GLU A 86 -1.56 -0.56 -0.22
C GLU A 86 -2.54 -0.31 0.92
N VAL A 87 -2.26 0.68 1.76
CA VAL A 87 -3.16 1.09 2.85
C VAL A 87 -3.91 2.33 2.39
N LYS A 88 -5.25 2.24 2.31
CA LYS A 88 -6.10 3.31 1.80
C LYS A 88 -7.42 3.36 2.56
N PRO A 89 -7.98 4.56 2.81
CA PRO A 89 -9.35 4.66 3.27
C PRO A 89 -10.32 4.03 2.26
N LYS A 90 -11.29 3.29 2.75
CA LYS A 90 -12.28 2.60 1.91
C LYS A 90 -12.98 3.54 0.92
N ALA A 91 -13.26 4.77 1.35
CA ALA A 91 -13.87 5.77 0.49
C ALA A 91 -13.03 6.09 -0.75
N GLN A 92 -11.71 5.98 -0.66
CA GLN A 92 -10.79 6.25 -1.77
C GLN A 92 -10.60 5.06 -2.70
N THR A 93 -11.15 3.90 -2.37
CA THR A 93 -11.13 2.72 -3.23
C THR A 93 -12.28 2.70 -4.23
N ARG A 94 -13.15 3.69 -4.18
CA ARG A 94 -14.36 3.82 -5.02
C ARG A 94 -14.32 5.14 -5.78
N PRO A 95 -15.01 5.22 -6.93
CA PRO A 95 -15.16 6.50 -7.62
C PRO A 95 -15.80 7.55 -6.69
N PRO A 96 -15.37 8.81 -6.74
CA PRO A 96 -16.00 9.86 -5.97
C PRO A 96 -17.47 10.03 -6.36
N ARG A 97 -18.32 10.35 -5.38
CA ARG A 97 -19.72 10.67 -5.66
C ARG A 97 -19.81 11.98 -6.45
N THR A 98 -20.62 11.99 -7.50
CA THR A 98 -20.89 13.21 -8.27
C THR A 98 -21.73 14.16 -7.43
N PRO A 99 -21.22 15.35 -7.06
CA PRO A 99 -21.99 16.32 -6.31
C PRO A 99 -22.99 17.07 -7.21
N LYS A 100 -23.94 17.78 -6.61
CA LYS A 100 -24.87 18.62 -7.37
C LYS A 100 -24.14 19.72 -8.13
N ARG A 101 -23.06 20.27 -7.55
CA ARG A 101 -22.19 21.26 -8.18
C ARG A 101 -20.76 20.74 -8.19
N LYS A 102 -20.14 20.75 -9.37
CA LYS A 102 -18.74 20.35 -9.51
C LYS A 102 -17.82 21.40 -8.88
N THR A 103 -17.06 20.99 -7.87
CA THR A 103 -16.13 21.84 -7.14
C THR A 103 -14.69 21.46 -7.48
N LYS A 104 -13.72 22.32 -7.10
CA LYS A 104 -12.30 21.99 -7.22
C LYS A 104 -11.96 20.74 -6.44
N LYS A 105 -12.56 20.54 -5.26
CA LYS A 105 -12.38 19.35 -4.44
C LYS A 105 -12.80 18.08 -5.20
N TYR A 106 -13.98 18.12 -5.85
CA TYR A 106 -14.46 16.99 -6.63
C TYR A 106 -13.52 16.67 -7.79
N ILE A 107 -13.06 17.68 -8.53
CA ILE A 107 -12.12 17.50 -9.64
C ILE A 107 -10.82 16.85 -9.15
N THR A 108 -10.30 17.30 -8.02
CA THR A 108 -9.09 16.70 -7.40
C THR A 108 -9.33 15.24 -7.02
N GLU A 109 -10.48 14.92 -6.43
CA GLU A 109 -10.83 13.55 -6.06
C GLU A 109 -10.92 12.64 -7.29
N VAL A 110 -11.51 13.11 -8.37
CA VAL A 110 -11.62 12.38 -9.64
C VAL A 110 -10.23 12.08 -10.22
N ARG A 111 -9.35 13.10 -10.23
CA ARG A 111 -7.98 12.93 -10.71
C ARG A 111 -7.19 11.94 -9.87
N ASN A 112 -7.28 12.05 -8.56
CA ASN A 112 -6.60 11.14 -7.64
C ASN A 112 -7.11 9.71 -7.80
N TYR A 113 -8.41 9.54 -7.97
CA TYR A 113 -8.98 8.22 -8.21
C TYR A 113 -8.47 7.62 -9.52
N ALA A 114 -8.40 8.41 -10.59
CA ALA A 114 -7.89 7.95 -11.88
C ALA A 114 -6.44 7.50 -11.80
N ILE A 115 -5.61 8.25 -11.07
CA ILE A 115 -4.19 7.90 -10.85
C ILE A 115 -4.10 6.59 -10.04
N ASN A 116 -4.85 6.49 -8.96
CA ASN A 116 -4.85 5.29 -8.11
C ASN A 116 -5.33 4.06 -8.88
N ASP A 117 -6.38 4.20 -9.67
CA ASP A 117 -6.91 3.13 -10.50
C ASP A 117 -5.84 2.60 -11.46
N ALA A 118 -5.09 3.50 -12.11
CA ALA A 118 -4.00 3.13 -13.01
C ALA A 118 -2.86 2.44 -12.27
N LYS A 119 -2.47 2.97 -11.10
CA LYS A 119 -1.44 2.35 -10.24
C LYS A 119 -1.82 0.93 -9.86
N TRP A 120 -3.04 0.74 -9.40
CA TRP A 120 -3.51 -0.54 -8.86
C TRP A 120 -3.69 -1.59 -9.96
N LYS A 121 -4.18 -1.20 -11.13
CA LYS A 121 -4.25 -2.11 -12.28
C LYS A 121 -2.87 -2.61 -12.69
N ASN A 122 -1.88 -1.72 -12.74
CA ASN A 122 -0.51 -2.10 -13.03
C ASN A 122 0.10 -2.96 -11.91
N ALA A 123 -0.25 -2.69 -10.66
CA ALA A 123 0.20 -3.49 -9.52
C ALA A 123 -0.34 -4.92 -9.60
N ILE A 124 -1.60 -5.09 -10.00
CA ILE A 124 -2.21 -6.41 -10.16
C ILE A 124 -1.45 -7.21 -11.24
N GLU A 125 -1.18 -6.61 -12.39
CA GLU A 125 -0.41 -7.26 -13.46
C GLU A 125 1.01 -7.61 -13.02
N TYR A 126 1.68 -6.65 -12.36
CA TYR A 126 3.02 -6.85 -11.83
C TYR A 126 3.08 -8.03 -10.87
N CYS A 127 2.12 -8.13 -9.98
CA CYS A 127 2.03 -9.21 -9.01
C CYS A 127 1.72 -10.56 -9.68
N ASN A 128 0.78 -10.57 -10.63
CA ASN A 128 0.43 -11.79 -11.37
C ASN A 128 1.64 -12.38 -12.09
N ASP A 129 2.46 -11.53 -12.71
CA ASP A 129 3.67 -11.96 -13.42
C ASP A 129 4.74 -12.55 -12.48
N ARG A 130 4.65 -12.28 -11.17
CA ARG A 130 5.66 -12.65 -10.18
C ARG A 130 5.17 -13.58 -9.09
N ASN A 131 4.00 -14.20 -9.28
CA ASN A 131 3.39 -15.08 -8.27
C ASN A 131 3.16 -14.37 -6.93
N MET A 132 2.74 -13.12 -7.00
CA MET A 132 2.37 -12.32 -5.83
C MET A 132 0.91 -11.90 -5.93
N GLU A 133 0.35 -11.42 -4.82
CA GLU A 133 -1.00 -10.85 -4.78
C GLU A 133 -0.92 -9.38 -4.39
N PHE A 134 -1.71 -8.54 -5.07
CA PHE A 134 -1.88 -7.14 -4.69
C PHE A 134 -3.11 -7.02 -3.81
N ILE A 135 -2.95 -6.42 -2.62
CA ILE A 135 -3.99 -6.31 -1.61
C ILE A 135 -4.13 -4.86 -1.17
N ILE A 136 -5.35 -4.35 -1.14
CA ILE A 136 -5.66 -3.04 -0.55
C ILE A 136 -6.24 -3.28 0.85
N ILE A 137 -5.62 -2.68 1.85
CA ILE A 137 -6.05 -2.75 3.25
C ILE A 137 -6.70 -1.44 3.62
N THR A 138 -7.89 -1.51 4.18
CA THR A 138 -8.68 -0.36 4.59
C THR A 138 -8.85 -0.35 6.11
N GLU A 139 -9.62 0.62 6.63
CA GLU A 139 -9.98 0.67 8.03
C GLU A 139 -10.63 -0.62 8.54
N ASP A 140 -11.31 -1.35 7.65
CA ASP A 140 -11.99 -2.60 8.02
C ASP A 140 -10.98 -3.65 8.49
N GLU A 141 -9.90 -3.88 7.73
CA GLU A 141 -8.87 -4.85 8.08
C GLU A 141 -7.99 -4.37 9.23
N LEU A 142 -7.81 -3.06 9.38
CA LEU A 142 -7.02 -2.48 10.46
C LEU A 142 -7.77 -2.40 11.77
N GLY A 143 -9.09 -2.59 11.76
CA GLY A 143 -9.91 -2.50 12.96
C GLY A 143 -10.07 -1.09 13.50
N ILE A 144 -10.15 -0.12 12.60
CA ILE A 144 -10.31 1.30 12.94
C ILE A 144 -11.75 1.75 12.71
#